data_e5b8065cd8e392c6ec5bf99d05982f20
#
_entry.id   e5b8065cd8e392c6ec5bf99d05982f20
#
_cell.length_a   1.000
_cell.length_b   1.000
_cell.length_c   1.000
_cell.angle_alpha   90.00
_cell.angle_beta   90.00
_cell.angle_gamma   90.00
#
_symmetry.space_group_name_H-M   'P 1'
#
loop_
_entity.id
_entity.type
_entity.pdbx_description
1 polymer ?
#
loop_
_entity_poly.entity_id
_entity_poly.type
_entity_poly.pdbx_seq_one_letter_code
_entity_poly.pdbx_strand_id
1 'polypeptide(L)'
;MLRTGLPRAALLLACLAGCALPRGAGLTSEVLAAGAYTTDGEAVRDFSVEPVTRETLPVYATWPALGEPALNWITRQAEPANRIIDTGDSIDITIWTSEENSLITAPGQRYMSMDDLTVSASGEIFLPYVGEIRISGMSPDHARERVQEAFASVTPNAQVQLEMTEGPQSTVALIGGVSSPGAYPIPNQDFSILELLAEGGGVSNALRNPQVRLMRGESIYGTSAERLFANPGLDTTLRRGDRVVVQEDDRYFLSLGAAGSESVHEFTKQDLTALEAMSIIGGVTDSRANPQGILILREYPTSAVGPGAGSPPMTRVVFTIDLTSADGLFSAGRFRIYSGDLVYATESPLSSAQAIISIFGSAVTLAGRL
;
A
#
# COMPACT_ATOMS: atom_id res chain seq x y z
N MET A 1 45.09 -1.63 68.40
CA MET A 1 45.34 -2.11 67.02
C MET A 1 44.08 -1.80 66.18
N LEU A 2 43.97 -0.58 65.74
CA LEU A 2 42.78 -0.13 64.92
C LEU A 2 43.26 0.94 63.98
N ARG A 3 43.85 0.58 62.83
CA ARG A 3 44.28 1.65 61.86
C ARG A 3 44.56 1.22 60.40
N THR A 4 44.04 0.11 59.87
CA THR A 4 44.38 -0.30 58.47
C THR A 4 43.23 -0.64 57.59
N GLY A 5 41.95 -0.50 58.01
CA GLY A 5 40.81 -0.85 57.19
C GLY A 5 40.23 0.28 56.31
N LEU A 6 40.42 1.54 56.73
CA LEU A 6 39.79 2.70 56.02
C LEU A 6 40.35 3.04 54.63
N PRO A 7 41.67 2.94 54.33
CA PRO A 7 42.17 3.31 53.00
C PRO A 7 41.84 2.29 51.93
N ARG A 8 41.65 1.02 52.23
CA ARG A 8 41.27 -0.03 51.27
C ARG A 8 39.82 0.05 50.82
N ALA A 9 38.92 0.38 51.78
CA ALA A 9 37.50 0.59 51.45
C ALA A 9 37.31 1.85 50.60
N ALA A 10 38.02 2.93 50.85
CA ALA A 10 38.00 4.16 50.06
C ALA A 10 38.55 3.98 48.65
N LEU A 11 39.59 3.16 48.48
CA LEU A 11 40.17 2.83 47.19
C LEU A 11 39.24 1.94 46.37
N LEU A 12 38.52 0.99 46.99
CA LEU A 12 37.47 0.19 46.32
C LEU A 12 36.28 1.03 45.91
N LEU A 13 35.83 2.00 46.70
CA LEU A 13 34.78 2.93 46.36
C LEU A 13 35.20 3.87 45.21
N ALA A 14 36.45 4.32 45.16
CA ALA A 14 36.97 5.19 44.11
C ALA A 14 37.11 4.45 42.76
N CYS A 15 37.41 3.16 42.74
CA CYS A 15 37.41 2.34 41.52
C CYS A 15 36.03 2.05 40.95
N LEU A 16 34.99 2.10 41.76
CA LEU A 16 33.60 1.90 41.31
C LEU A 16 32.94 3.15 40.70
N ALA A 17 33.47 4.32 41.00
CA ALA A 17 32.93 5.58 40.44
C ALA A 17 33.27 5.79 38.94
N GLY A 18 34.18 4.97 38.38
CA GLY A 18 34.64 5.11 36.98
C GLY A 18 34.14 4.04 35.99
N CYS A 19 33.44 3.01 36.45
CA CYS A 19 32.95 1.96 35.56
C CYS A 19 31.51 2.27 35.10
N ALA A 20 31.38 2.98 33.99
CA ALA A 20 30.13 2.93 33.23
C ALA A 20 29.96 1.49 32.71
N LEU A 21 29.00 0.75 33.31
CA LEU A 21 28.66 -0.60 32.84
C LEU A 21 28.17 -0.50 31.40
N PRO A 22 28.60 -1.39 30.48
CA PRO A 22 28.08 -1.42 29.13
C PRO A 22 26.58 -1.68 29.19
N ARG A 23 25.80 -0.78 28.54
CA ARG A 23 24.35 -0.87 28.45
C ARG A 23 23.99 -1.25 27.02
N GLY A 24 22.90 -2.00 26.85
CA GLY A 24 22.40 -2.40 25.54
C GLY A 24 21.56 -1.33 24.84
N ALA A 25 21.00 -0.36 25.63
CA ALA A 25 20.20 0.74 25.10
C ALA A 25 20.46 2.04 25.88
N GLY A 26 20.15 3.18 25.28
CA GLY A 26 20.21 4.50 25.91
C GLY A 26 19.03 4.72 26.88
N LEU A 27 19.27 5.55 27.91
CA LEU A 27 18.18 6.10 28.72
C LEU A 27 17.38 7.11 27.91
N THR A 28 16.11 7.28 28.24
CA THR A 28 15.25 8.30 27.60
C THR A 28 15.90 9.68 27.61
N SER A 29 16.47 10.09 28.76
CA SER A 29 17.15 11.37 28.90
C SER A 29 18.40 11.51 28.02
N GLU A 30 19.13 10.43 27.80
CA GLU A 30 20.32 10.41 26.95
C GLU A 30 19.95 10.55 25.48
N VAL A 31 18.96 9.77 25.02
CA VAL A 31 18.47 9.81 23.63
C VAL A 31 17.88 11.17 23.31
N LEU A 32 17.09 11.74 24.23
CA LEU A 32 16.44 13.05 24.03
C LEU A 32 17.36 14.24 24.27
N ALA A 33 18.52 14.08 24.94
CA ALA A 33 19.53 15.12 25.11
C ALA A 33 20.52 15.16 23.91
N ALA A 34 20.69 14.05 23.19
CA ALA A 34 21.57 13.99 22.03
C ALA A 34 21.05 14.94 20.92
N GLY A 35 21.95 15.68 20.30
CA GLY A 35 21.68 16.59 19.21
C GLY A 35 22.91 16.76 18.34
N ALA A 36 22.74 17.43 17.21
CA ALA A 36 23.88 17.84 16.39
C ALA A 36 24.74 18.87 17.14
N TYR A 37 26.05 18.80 16.97
CA TYR A 37 26.95 19.83 17.47
C TYR A 37 27.16 20.88 16.37
N THR A 38 27.07 22.15 16.74
CA THR A 38 27.48 23.26 15.88
C THR A 38 29.00 23.25 15.71
N THR A 39 29.50 24.02 14.72
CA THR A 39 30.95 24.22 14.49
C THR A 39 31.65 24.78 15.74
N ASP A 40 30.94 25.47 16.61
CA ASP A 40 31.44 26.06 17.85
C ASP A 40 31.30 25.10 19.06
N GLY A 41 30.84 23.87 18.85
CA GLY A 41 30.75 22.84 19.89
C GLY A 41 29.52 22.95 20.79
N GLU A 42 28.55 23.83 20.49
CA GLU A 42 27.28 23.88 21.19
C GLU A 42 26.37 22.76 20.69
N ALA A 43 25.73 22.03 21.62
CA ALA A 43 24.74 21.03 21.29
C ALA A 43 23.43 21.71 20.90
N VAL A 44 23.09 21.64 19.61
CA VAL A 44 21.81 22.09 19.08
C VAL A 44 20.93 20.86 18.81
N ARG A 45 19.72 20.89 19.36
CA ARG A 45 18.72 19.83 19.07
C ARG A 45 18.27 19.96 17.62
N ASP A 46 18.52 18.93 16.82
CA ASP A 46 18.16 18.85 15.40
C ASP A 46 16.87 18.02 15.16
N PHE A 47 16.09 17.78 16.21
CA PHE A 47 14.82 17.06 16.20
C PHE A 47 13.83 17.70 17.18
N SER A 48 12.54 17.51 16.91
CA SER A 48 11.46 17.83 17.87
C SER A 48 11.08 16.62 18.70
N VAL A 49 10.56 16.85 19.89
CA VAL A 49 10.05 15.82 20.80
C VAL A 49 8.57 16.05 21.01
N GLU A 50 7.76 15.07 20.62
CA GLU A 50 6.31 15.17 20.56
C GLU A 50 5.67 14.06 21.40
N PRO A 51 4.97 14.39 22.50
CA PRO A 51 4.30 13.39 23.32
C PRO A 51 3.03 12.87 22.61
N VAL A 52 2.86 11.55 22.60
CA VAL A 52 1.66 10.89 22.04
C VAL A 52 0.63 10.73 23.15
N THR A 53 -0.36 11.60 23.15
CA THR A 53 -1.46 11.65 24.11
C THR A 53 -2.79 11.77 23.38
N ARG A 54 -3.91 11.64 24.11
CA ARG A 54 -5.24 11.84 23.54
C ARG A 54 -5.42 13.23 22.92
N GLU A 55 -4.77 14.24 23.47
CA GLU A 55 -4.87 15.63 23.02
C GLU A 55 -4.04 15.88 21.74
N THR A 56 -2.88 15.24 21.62
CA THR A 56 -1.94 15.46 20.51
C THR A 56 -2.22 14.57 19.29
N LEU A 57 -2.83 13.39 19.48
CA LEU A 57 -3.18 12.47 18.38
C LEU A 57 -3.94 13.12 17.23
N PRO A 58 -4.99 13.94 17.44
CA PRO A 58 -5.71 14.59 16.33
C PRO A 58 -4.81 15.51 15.50
N VAL A 59 -3.83 16.14 16.13
CA VAL A 59 -2.85 16.99 15.46
C VAL A 59 -1.95 16.16 14.55
N TYR A 60 -1.36 15.07 15.08
CA TYR A 60 -0.48 14.21 14.28
C TYR A 60 -1.20 13.47 13.16
N ALA A 61 -2.50 13.23 13.30
CA ALA A 61 -3.33 12.67 12.23
C ALA A 61 -3.47 13.60 11.01
N THR A 62 -3.19 14.91 11.16
CA THR A 62 -3.19 15.87 10.05
C THR A 62 -1.84 15.99 9.36
N TRP A 63 -0.77 15.46 9.97
CA TRP A 63 0.56 15.51 9.38
C TRP A 63 0.67 14.59 8.16
N PRO A 64 1.53 14.94 7.18
CA PRO A 64 1.70 14.14 5.99
C PRO A 64 2.07 12.70 6.33
N ALA A 65 1.41 11.74 5.68
CA ALA A 65 1.80 10.34 5.74
C ALA A 65 3.15 10.14 5.03
N LEU A 66 3.97 9.24 5.57
CA LEU A 66 5.27 8.90 5.01
C LEU A 66 5.22 7.55 4.29
N GLY A 67 6.21 7.33 3.44
CA GLY A 67 6.35 6.15 2.62
C GLY A 67 5.89 6.42 1.18
N GLU A 68 5.58 5.37 0.44
CA GLU A 68 4.98 5.54 -0.88
C GLU A 68 3.71 6.40 -0.77
N PRO A 69 3.50 7.36 -1.69
CA PRO A 69 2.28 8.13 -1.70
C PRO A 69 1.11 7.15 -1.67
N ALA A 70 0.17 7.39 -0.73
CA ALA A 70 -1.04 6.60 -0.67
C ALA A 70 -1.72 6.68 -2.04
N LEU A 71 -1.60 5.62 -2.81
CA LEU A 71 -2.21 5.54 -4.13
C LEU A 71 -3.71 5.62 -3.93
N ASN A 72 -4.35 6.55 -4.62
CA ASN A 72 -5.80 6.64 -4.64
C ASN A 72 -6.34 5.40 -5.36
N TRP A 73 -7.52 4.93 -4.94
CA TRP A 73 -8.22 3.86 -5.63
C TRP A 73 -9.41 4.43 -6.39
N ILE A 74 -9.71 3.83 -7.54
CA ILE A 74 -10.88 4.18 -8.33
C ILE A 74 -12.09 3.46 -7.74
N THR A 75 -13.12 4.21 -7.37
CA THR A 75 -14.43 3.63 -7.06
C THR A 75 -15.08 3.05 -8.31
N ARG A 76 -15.84 1.97 -8.14
CA ARG A 76 -16.59 1.37 -9.25
C ARG A 76 -17.44 2.43 -9.95
N GLN A 77 -17.20 2.61 -11.23
CA GLN A 77 -18.03 3.41 -12.11
C GLN A 77 -18.88 2.44 -12.92
N ALA A 78 -20.19 2.66 -12.93
CA ALA A 78 -21.04 1.95 -13.86
C ALA A 78 -20.60 2.35 -15.28
N GLU A 79 -20.14 1.39 -16.06
CA GLU A 79 -19.88 1.65 -17.47
C GLU A 79 -21.21 1.98 -18.17
N PRO A 80 -21.19 2.83 -19.22
CA PRO A 80 -22.38 3.09 -20.00
C PRO A 80 -22.94 1.75 -20.52
N ALA A 81 -24.24 1.59 -20.46
CA ALA A 81 -24.94 0.35 -20.83
C ALA A 81 -24.69 -0.10 -22.29
N ASN A 82 -24.14 0.77 -23.12
CA ASN A 82 -23.89 0.52 -24.54
C ASN A 82 -22.38 0.32 -24.76
N ARG A 83 -22.02 -0.85 -25.26
CA ARG A 83 -20.70 -1.14 -25.82
C ARG A 83 -20.37 -0.11 -26.91
N ILE A 84 -19.10 0.25 -26.99
CA ILE A 84 -18.58 1.11 -28.07
C ILE A 84 -17.66 0.25 -28.93
N ILE A 85 -17.94 0.20 -30.23
CA ILE A 85 -17.13 -0.52 -31.21
C ILE A 85 -15.75 0.13 -31.29
N ASP A 86 -14.68 -0.68 -31.18
CA ASP A 86 -13.31 -0.21 -31.32
C ASP A 86 -12.57 -0.96 -32.45
N THR A 87 -11.40 -0.44 -32.79
CA THR A 87 -10.53 -1.05 -33.80
C THR A 87 -10.10 -2.45 -33.38
N GLY A 88 -10.19 -3.41 -34.28
CA GLY A 88 -9.88 -4.83 -34.03
C GLY A 88 -11.06 -5.65 -33.52
N ASP A 89 -12.20 -5.05 -33.25
CA ASP A 89 -13.44 -5.79 -32.94
C ASP A 89 -13.95 -6.54 -34.18
N SER A 90 -14.64 -7.65 -33.97
CA SER A 90 -15.28 -8.44 -35.01
C SER A 90 -16.77 -8.12 -35.03
N ILE A 91 -17.30 -7.89 -36.22
CA ILE A 91 -18.69 -7.54 -36.45
C ILE A 91 -19.33 -8.57 -37.40
N ASP A 92 -20.42 -9.15 -36.96
CA ASP A 92 -21.25 -10.04 -37.74
C ASP A 92 -22.48 -9.28 -38.19
N ILE A 93 -22.72 -9.25 -39.52
CA ILE A 93 -23.84 -8.51 -40.11
C ILE A 93 -24.70 -9.48 -40.90
N THR A 94 -26.01 -9.48 -40.59
CA THR A 94 -27.00 -10.19 -41.37
C THR A 94 -28.00 -9.15 -41.96
N ILE A 95 -28.18 -9.22 -43.24
CA ILE A 95 -29.07 -8.30 -44.00
C ILE A 95 -30.20 -9.10 -44.61
N TRP A 96 -31.43 -8.76 -44.28
CA TRP A 96 -32.65 -9.32 -44.88
C TRP A 96 -33.22 -8.37 -45.91
N THR A 97 -33.76 -8.98 -46.99
CA THR A 97 -34.47 -8.23 -48.03
C THR A 97 -35.81 -8.92 -48.35
N SER A 98 -36.83 -8.12 -48.66
CA SER A 98 -38.13 -8.61 -49.14
C SER A 98 -38.14 -8.84 -50.66
N GLU A 99 -37.10 -8.43 -51.39
CA GLU A 99 -37.02 -8.51 -52.86
C GLU A 99 -36.55 -9.91 -53.28
N GLU A 100 -37.28 -10.53 -54.26
CA GLU A 100 -36.95 -11.87 -54.76
C GLU A 100 -35.70 -11.89 -55.67
N ASN A 101 -35.28 -10.76 -56.20
CA ASN A 101 -34.09 -10.60 -57.06
C ASN A 101 -33.20 -9.46 -56.54
N SER A 102 -32.82 -9.50 -55.32
CA SER A 102 -31.91 -8.51 -54.75
C SER A 102 -30.48 -8.70 -55.29
N LEU A 103 -29.75 -7.59 -55.47
CA LEU A 103 -28.34 -7.61 -55.88
C LEU A 103 -27.41 -8.23 -54.81
N ILE A 104 -27.88 -8.29 -53.57
CA ILE A 104 -27.05 -8.71 -52.42
C ILE A 104 -27.29 -10.15 -52.00
N THR A 105 -28.33 -10.84 -52.55
CA THR A 105 -28.65 -12.22 -52.14
C THR A 105 -28.56 -13.18 -53.32
N ALA A 106 -28.28 -14.45 -53.07
CA ALA A 106 -28.37 -15.48 -54.07
C ALA A 106 -29.84 -15.75 -54.45
N PRO A 107 -30.11 -16.26 -55.67
CA PRO A 107 -31.46 -16.56 -56.11
C PRO A 107 -32.21 -17.49 -55.12
N GLY A 108 -33.36 -17.06 -54.65
CA GLY A 108 -34.19 -17.78 -53.69
C GLY A 108 -33.78 -17.58 -52.20
N GLN A 109 -32.72 -16.82 -51.93
CA GLN A 109 -32.34 -16.42 -50.56
C GLN A 109 -32.87 -15.01 -50.25
N ARG A 110 -33.29 -14.79 -49.00
CA ARG A 110 -33.82 -13.52 -48.51
C ARG A 110 -32.91 -12.83 -47.51
N TYR A 111 -31.71 -13.38 -47.25
CA TYR A 111 -30.72 -12.80 -46.39
C TYR A 111 -29.30 -13.03 -46.91
N MET A 112 -28.40 -12.17 -46.52
CA MET A 112 -26.94 -12.31 -46.68
C MET A 112 -26.28 -12.15 -45.31
N SER A 113 -25.37 -13.06 -44.94
CA SER A 113 -24.54 -12.96 -43.75
C SER A 113 -23.12 -12.59 -44.14
N MET A 114 -22.51 -11.75 -43.35
CA MET A 114 -21.08 -11.41 -43.40
C MET A 114 -20.55 -11.53 -41.99
N ASP A 115 -19.78 -12.59 -41.79
CA ASP A 115 -19.27 -12.95 -40.47
C ASP A 115 -17.80 -12.52 -40.35
N ASP A 116 -17.32 -12.27 -39.12
CA ASP A 116 -15.93 -11.94 -38.78
C ASP A 116 -15.38 -10.68 -39.51
N LEU A 117 -16.20 -9.67 -39.75
CA LEU A 117 -15.74 -8.40 -40.29
C LEU A 117 -14.92 -7.66 -39.24
N THR A 118 -13.62 -7.65 -39.39
CA THR A 118 -12.73 -6.94 -38.45
C THR A 118 -12.75 -5.45 -38.71
N VAL A 119 -12.98 -4.66 -37.66
CA VAL A 119 -12.86 -3.21 -37.69
C VAL A 119 -11.40 -2.82 -37.90
N SER A 120 -11.14 -2.14 -39.01
CA SER A 120 -9.79 -1.75 -39.43
C SER A 120 -9.13 -0.75 -38.48
N ALA A 121 -7.83 -0.51 -38.64
CA ALA A 121 -7.10 0.51 -37.90
C ALA A 121 -7.63 1.94 -38.12
N SER A 122 -8.31 2.21 -39.26
CA SER A 122 -9.00 3.46 -39.52
C SER A 122 -10.39 3.56 -38.85
N GLY A 123 -10.84 2.46 -38.21
CA GLY A 123 -12.14 2.36 -37.56
C GLY A 123 -13.29 2.05 -38.51
N GLU A 124 -12.99 1.45 -39.64
CA GLU A 124 -13.96 1.20 -40.75
C GLU A 124 -14.12 -0.29 -41.00
N ILE A 125 -15.27 -0.70 -41.50
CA ILE A 125 -15.53 -2.02 -42.06
C ILE A 125 -15.83 -1.88 -43.54
N PHE A 126 -15.44 -2.87 -44.33
CA PHE A 126 -15.80 -2.93 -45.77
C PHE A 126 -17.07 -3.74 -45.97
N LEU A 127 -18.05 -3.14 -46.68
CA LEU A 127 -19.32 -3.76 -47.03
C LEU A 127 -19.46 -3.84 -48.55
N PRO A 128 -19.68 -5.02 -49.12
CA PRO A 128 -19.93 -5.15 -50.55
C PRO A 128 -21.06 -4.22 -51.04
N TYR A 129 -20.88 -3.63 -52.21
CA TYR A 129 -21.79 -2.68 -52.86
C TYR A 129 -21.94 -1.29 -52.19
N VAL A 130 -21.45 -1.13 -50.95
CA VAL A 130 -21.53 0.11 -50.19
C VAL A 130 -20.14 0.76 -50.03
N GLY A 131 -19.11 -0.06 -49.82
CA GLY A 131 -17.76 0.41 -49.56
C GLY A 131 -17.40 0.44 -48.08
N GLU A 132 -16.45 1.28 -47.73
CA GLU A 132 -15.96 1.44 -46.34
C GLU A 132 -16.91 2.32 -45.52
N ILE A 133 -17.27 1.85 -44.34
CA ILE A 133 -18.10 2.56 -43.38
C ILE A 133 -17.40 2.65 -42.05
N ARG A 134 -17.25 3.87 -41.54
CA ARG A 134 -16.72 4.09 -40.19
C ARG A 134 -17.77 3.79 -39.16
N ILE A 135 -17.45 2.87 -38.25
CA ILE A 135 -18.31 2.43 -37.14
C ILE A 135 -17.61 2.51 -35.76
N SER A 136 -16.28 2.68 -35.73
CA SER A 136 -15.58 2.87 -34.48
C SER A 136 -16.04 4.12 -33.71
N GLY A 137 -16.13 4.01 -32.39
CA GLY A 137 -16.70 5.08 -31.57
C GLY A 137 -18.23 5.09 -31.49
N MET A 138 -18.91 4.18 -32.17
CA MET A 138 -20.38 4.04 -32.17
C MET A 138 -20.81 2.88 -31.27
N SER A 139 -22.01 2.97 -30.71
CA SER A 139 -22.67 1.79 -30.15
C SER A 139 -23.09 0.82 -31.25
N PRO A 140 -23.23 -0.50 -30.97
CA PRO A 140 -23.75 -1.47 -31.95
C PRO A 140 -25.08 -1.05 -32.59
N ASP A 141 -25.98 -0.45 -31.79
CA ASP A 141 -27.25 0.05 -32.30
C ASP A 141 -27.09 1.19 -33.34
N HIS A 142 -26.22 2.17 -32.99
CA HIS A 142 -25.92 3.27 -33.94
C HIS A 142 -25.18 2.77 -35.18
N ALA A 143 -24.24 1.82 -35.00
CA ALA A 143 -23.55 1.20 -36.14
C ALA A 143 -24.53 0.43 -37.04
N ARG A 144 -25.49 -0.31 -36.45
CA ARG A 144 -26.56 -1.00 -37.17
C ARG A 144 -27.38 -0.02 -37.99
N GLU A 145 -27.81 1.10 -37.38
CA GLU A 145 -28.55 2.15 -38.11
C GLU A 145 -27.73 2.74 -39.26
N ARG A 146 -26.46 3.02 -39.01
CA ARG A 146 -25.53 3.55 -40.01
C ARG A 146 -25.34 2.62 -41.21
N VAL A 147 -25.19 1.30 -40.92
CA VAL A 147 -25.10 0.28 -41.96
C VAL A 147 -26.42 0.18 -42.75
N GLN A 148 -27.56 0.20 -42.05
CA GLN A 148 -28.87 0.13 -42.70
C GLN A 148 -29.12 1.35 -43.61
N GLU A 149 -28.77 2.57 -43.19
CA GLU A 149 -28.83 3.76 -44.02
C GLU A 149 -27.96 3.64 -45.29
N ALA A 150 -26.77 3.12 -45.16
CA ALA A 150 -25.86 2.93 -46.26
C ALA A 150 -26.40 1.92 -47.30
N PHE A 151 -27.00 0.81 -46.82
CA PHE A 151 -27.65 -0.16 -47.70
C PHE A 151 -28.97 0.31 -48.33
N ALA A 152 -29.62 1.34 -47.79
CA ALA A 152 -30.87 1.87 -48.34
C ALA A 152 -30.74 2.36 -49.81
N SER A 153 -29.52 2.75 -50.22
CA SER A 153 -29.22 3.13 -51.61
C SER A 153 -29.13 1.93 -52.57
N VAL A 154 -28.85 0.72 -52.03
CA VAL A 154 -28.70 -0.52 -52.81
C VAL A 154 -30.00 -1.35 -52.75
N THR A 155 -30.58 -1.45 -51.55
CA THR A 155 -31.81 -2.21 -51.30
C THR A 155 -32.68 -1.39 -50.32
N PRO A 156 -33.71 -0.69 -50.79
CA PRO A 156 -34.48 0.26 -49.97
C PRO A 156 -35.20 -0.37 -48.76
N ASN A 157 -35.52 -1.64 -48.82
CA ASN A 157 -36.22 -2.38 -47.74
C ASN A 157 -35.29 -3.31 -46.94
N ALA A 158 -34.00 -3.05 -46.98
CA ALA A 158 -33.05 -3.85 -46.21
C ALA A 158 -33.24 -3.68 -44.69
N GLN A 159 -33.27 -4.79 -43.98
CA GLN A 159 -33.22 -4.82 -42.52
C GLN A 159 -31.87 -5.39 -42.10
N VAL A 160 -31.20 -4.72 -41.17
CA VAL A 160 -29.84 -5.08 -40.72
C VAL A 160 -29.87 -5.52 -39.26
N GLN A 161 -29.29 -6.67 -39.00
CA GLN A 161 -28.86 -7.10 -37.66
C GLN A 161 -27.35 -6.98 -37.62
N LEU A 162 -26.83 -6.45 -36.53
CA LEU A 162 -25.43 -6.29 -36.28
C LEU A 162 -25.10 -6.86 -34.89
N GLU A 163 -24.20 -7.81 -34.85
CA GLU A 163 -23.65 -8.36 -33.61
C GLU A 163 -22.16 -8.05 -33.52
N MET A 164 -21.67 -7.75 -32.33
CA MET A 164 -20.29 -7.38 -32.10
C MET A 164 -19.66 -8.39 -31.17
N THR A 165 -18.49 -8.88 -31.54
CA THR A 165 -17.60 -9.66 -30.68
C THR A 165 -16.33 -8.85 -30.45
N GLU A 166 -15.91 -8.74 -29.19
CA GLU A 166 -14.67 -8.01 -28.88
C GLU A 166 -13.46 -8.70 -29.50
N GLY A 167 -12.60 -7.89 -30.07
CA GLY A 167 -11.40 -8.41 -30.72
C GLY A 167 -10.40 -9.02 -29.75
N PRO A 168 -9.50 -9.90 -30.21
CA PRO A 168 -8.49 -10.57 -29.37
C PRO A 168 -7.50 -9.62 -28.69
N GLN A 169 -7.52 -8.34 -29.03
CA GLN A 169 -6.73 -7.30 -28.38
C GLN A 169 -7.39 -6.71 -27.12
N SER A 170 -8.64 -7.09 -26.82
CA SER A 170 -9.34 -6.63 -25.62
C SER A 170 -8.91 -7.46 -24.43
N THR A 171 -7.68 -7.22 -23.95
CA THR A 171 -7.09 -7.95 -22.84
C THR A 171 -6.66 -7.05 -21.72
N VAL A 172 -6.62 -7.63 -20.51
CA VAL A 172 -6.02 -7.07 -19.30
C VAL A 172 -4.84 -7.93 -18.90
N ALA A 173 -3.74 -7.30 -18.51
CA ALA A 173 -2.58 -8.03 -18.00
C ALA A 173 -2.65 -8.16 -16.47
N LEU A 174 -2.57 -9.40 -15.97
CA LEU A 174 -2.45 -9.71 -14.55
C LEU A 174 -1.02 -10.17 -14.26
N ILE A 175 -0.34 -9.47 -13.35
CA ILE A 175 1.10 -9.59 -13.12
C ILE A 175 1.36 -9.82 -11.62
N GLY A 176 2.28 -10.73 -11.34
CA GLY A 176 2.82 -10.93 -9.99
C GLY A 176 2.01 -11.90 -9.15
N GLY A 177 1.87 -11.68 -7.90
CA GLY A 177 1.41 -12.50 -6.79
C GLY A 177 0.07 -13.21 -6.86
N VAL A 178 -0.23 -13.82 -7.99
CA VAL A 178 -1.38 -14.70 -8.25
C VAL A 178 -0.92 -16.07 -8.73
N SER A 179 -1.80 -17.06 -8.74
CA SER A 179 -1.44 -18.42 -9.15
C SER A 179 -1.12 -18.52 -10.63
N SER A 180 -1.81 -17.75 -11.49
CA SER A 180 -1.68 -17.79 -12.95
C SER A 180 -1.59 -16.38 -13.52
N PRO A 181 -0.40 -15.75 -13.51
CA PRO A 181 -0.22 -14.46 -14.17
C PRO A 181 -0.29 -14.61 -15.69
N GLY A 182 -0.83 -13.60 -16.38
CA GLY A 182 -0.99 -13.64 -17.84
C GLY A 182 -1.85 -12.52 -18.39
N ALA A 183 -2.14 -12.58 -19.68
CA ALA A 183 -3.11 -11.71 -20.34
C ALA A 183 -4.47 -12.43 -20.39
N TYR A 184 -5.51 -11.76 -19.91
CA TYR A 184 -6.86 -12.26 -19.82
C TYR A 184 -7.78 -11.47 -20.74
N PRO A 185 -8.64 -12.12 -21.54
CA PRO A 185 -9.62 -11.43 -22.32
C PRO A 185 -10.67 -10.78 -21.42
N ILE A 186 -11.23 -9.67 -21.84
CA ILE A 186 -12.37 -9.03 -21.17
C ILE A 186 -13.64 -9.65 -21.75
N PRO A 187 -14.37 -10.50 -21.00
CA PRO A 187 -15.54 -11.21 -21.54
C PRO A 187 -16.78 -10.31 -21.67
N ASN A 188 -16.85 -9.26 -20.84
CA ASN A 188 -17.98 -8.35 -20.79
C ASN A 188 -17.58 -6.98 -20.21
N GLN A 189 -18.47 -6.00 -20.28
CA GLN A 189 -18.20 -4.63 -19.82
C GLN A 189 -18.11 -4.49 -18.30
N ASP A 190 -18.69 -5.42 -17.56
CA ASP A 190 -18.68 -5.40 -16.09
C ASP A 190 -17.51 -6.18 -15.53
N PHE A 191 -16.59 -6.70 -16.38
CA PHE A 191 -15.45 -7.46 -15.96
C PHE A 191 -14.61 -6.67 -14.95
N SER A 192 -14.56 -7.20 -13.73
CA SER A 192 -14.02 -6.49 -12.58
C SER A 192 -12.63 -6.98 -12.18
N ILE A 193 -11.97 -6.23 -11.29
CA ILE A 193 -10.70 -6.65 -10.71
C ILE A 193 -10.84 -7.94 -9.93
N LEU A 194 -11.93 -8.13 -9.17
CA LEU A 194 -12.14 -9.36 -8.39
C LEU A 194 -12.35 -10.58 -9.31
N GLU A 195 -13.05 -10.41 -10.42
CA GLU A 195 -13.21 -11.46 -11.44
C GLU A 195 -11.86 -11.81 -12.06
N LEU A 196 -11.06 -10.81 -12.46
CA LEU A 196 -9.71 -11.03 -12.98
C LEU A 196 -8.83 -11.77 -11.97
N LEU A 197 -8.85 -11.37 -10.69
CA LEU A 197 -8.09 -12.06 -9.66
C LEU A 197 -8.56 -13.51 -9.46
N ALA A 198 -9.87 -13.76 -9.56
CA ALA A 198 -10.43 -15.11 -9.47
C ALA A 198 -9.99 -15.97 -10.66
N GLU A 199 -10.03 -15.46 -11.89
CA GLU A 199 -9.52 -16.15 -13.10
C GLU A 199 -8.02 -16.43 -13.00
N GLY A 200 -7.25 -15.50 -12.41
CA GLY A 200 -5.83 -15.68 -12.10
C GLY A 200 -5.54 -16.68 -10.98
N GLY A 201 -6.56 -17.35 -10.45
CA GLY A 201 -6.42 -18.36 -9.39
C GLY A 201 -6.25 -17.77 -7.99
N GLY A 202 -6.65 -16.51 -7.80
CA GLY A 202 -6.60 -15.78 -6.54
C GLY A 202 -5.24 -15.20 -6.18
N VAL A 203 -5.24 -14.34 -5.17
CA VAL A 203 -4.03 -13.76 -4.60
C VAL A 203 -3.27 -14.83 -3.80
N SER A 204 -1.96 -14.91 -4.00
CA SER A 204 -1.11 -15.89 -3.32
C SER A 204 -1.11 -15.70 -1.81
N ASN A 205 -1.39 -16.75 -1.05
CA ASN A 205 -1.33 -16.76 0.41
C ASN A 205 0.11 -16.63 0.97
N ALA A 206 1.12 -16.73 0.11
CA ALA A 206 2.52 -16.55 0.52
C ALA A 206 2.89 -15.06 0.68
N LEU A 207 2.10 -14.15 0.11
CA LEU A 207 2.33 -12.71 0.22
C LEU A 207 1.82 -12.16 1.54
N ARG A 208 2.64 -11.33 2.18
CA ARG A 208 2.24 -10.55 3.35
C ARG A 208 1.60 -9.25 2.92
N ASN A 209 0.44 -8.94 3.51
CA ASN A 209 -0.31 -7.72 3.22
C ASN A 209 -0.34 -7.37 1.74
N PRO A 210 -0.82 -8.27 0.84
CA PRO A 210 -0.72 -8.10 -0.59
C PRO A 210 -1.39 -6.79 -1.05
N GLN A 211 -0.70 -6.07 -1.93
CA GLN A 211 -1.14 -4.83 -2.55
C GLN A 211 -1.55 -5.08 -3.98
N VAL A 212 -2.69 -4.52 -4.38
CA VAL A 212 -3.20 -4.55 -5.76
C VAL A 212 -3.00 -3.18 -6.36
N ARG A 213 -2.28 -3.10 -7.47
CA ARG A 213 -2.06 -1.87 -8.24
C ARG A 213 -2.73 -1.99 -9.59
N LEU A 214 -3.55 -1.02 -9.95
CA LEU A 214 -4.14 -0.89 -11.27
C LEU A 214 -3.42 0.23 -12.04
N MET A 215 -2.80 -0.12 -13.14
CA MET A 215 -2.19 0.82 -14.07
C MET A 215 -3.14 1.00 -15.26
N ARG A 216 -3.67 2.22 -15.40
CA ARG A 216 -4.58 2.62 -16.47
C ARG A 216 -4.03 3.85 -17.18
N GLY A 217 -3.56 3.67 -18.40
CA GLY A 217 -2.81 4.72 -19.11
C GLY A 217 -1.56 5.12 -18.34
N GLU A 218 -1.44 6.40 -18.00
CA GLU A 218 -0.33 6.93 -17.19
C GLU A 218 -0.62 6.98 -15.68
N SER A 219 -1.82 6.61 -15.28
CA SER A 219 -2.25 6.66 -13.88
C SER A 219 -2.03 5.33 -13.17
N ILE A 220 -1.58 5.41 -11.93
CA ILE A 220 -1.40 4.24 -11.04
C ILE A 220 -2.34 4.40 -9.85
N TYR A 221 -3.15 3.38 -9.61
CA TYR A 221 -4.05 3.29 -8.47
C TYR A 221 -3.62 2.10 -7.60
N GLY A 222 -3.80 2.20 -6.29
CA GLY A 222 -3.39 1.13 -5.39
C GLY A 222 -4.30 0.99 -4.18
N THR A 223 -4.47 -0.24 -3.74
CA THR A 223 -5.16 -0.60 -2.49
C THR A 223 -4.65 -1.93 -1.98
N SER A 224 -4.84 -2.23 -0.70
CA SER A 224 -4.57 -3.58 -0.21
C SER A 224 -5.65 -4.57 -0.69
N ALA A 225 -5.26 -5.83 -0.91
CA ALA A 225 -6.19 -6.89 -1.26
C ALA A 225 -7.28 -7.06 -0.18
N GLU A 226 -6.92 -6.92 1.10
CA GLU A 226 -7.86 -6.98 2.23
C GLU A 226 -8.96 -5.91 2.09
N ARG A 227 -8.60 -4.66 1.81
CA ARG A 227 -9.58 -3.58 1.61
C ARG A 227 -10.45 -3.80 0.38
N LEU A 228 -9.85 -4.30 -0.69
CA LEU A 228 -10.56 -4.63 -1.93
C LEU A 228 -11.62 -5.70 -1.69
N PHE A 229 -11.27 -6.77 -0.96
CA PHE A 229 -12.20 -7.86 -0.65
C PHE A 229 -13.30 -7.45 0.35
N ALA A 230 -12.97 -6.55 1.28
CA ALA A 230 -13.92 -6.09 2.30
C ALA A 230 -14.95 -5.07 1.77
N ASN A 231 -14.66 -4.39 0.65
CA ASN A 231 -15.48 -3.27 0.18
C ASN A 231 -15.90 -3.44 -1.28
N PRO A 232 -17.12 -3.90 -1.55
CA PRO A 232 -17.62 -4.10 -2.93
C PRO A 232 -17.57 -2.86 -3.82
N GLY A 233 -17.65 -1.65 -3.22
CA GLY A 233 -17.53 -0.39 -3.95
C GLY A 233 -16.14 -0.10 -4.51
N LEU A 234 -15.10 -0.86 -4.09
CA LEU A 234 -13.74 -0.79 -4.62
C LEU A 234 -13.51 -1.77 -5.79
N ASP A 235 -14.44 -2.69 -6.04
CA ASP A 235 -14.36 -3.63 -7.15
C ASP A 235 -14.62 -2.92 -8.48
N THR A 236 -13.61 -2.23 -8.99
CA THR A 236 -13.73 -1.42 -10.20
C THR A 236 -13.70 -2.28 -11.46
N THR A 237 -14.42 -1.83 -12.50
CA THR A 237 -14.41 -2.44 -13.82
C THR A 237 -13.08 -2.20 -14.53
N LEU A 238 -12.63 -3.21 -15.24
CA LEU A 238 -11.40 -3.20 -16.02
C LEU A 238 -11.66 -2.73 -17.45
N ARG A 239 -10.63 -2.13 -18.05
CA ARG A 239 -10.65 -1.64 -19.41
C ARG A 239 -9.51 -2.25 -20.21
N ARG A 240 -9.68 -2.28 -21.52
CA ARG A 240 -8.65 -2.70 -22.47
C ARG A 240 -7.32 -1.99 -22.18
N GLY A 241 -6.25 -2.79 -22.09
CA GLY A 241 -4.91 -2.29 -21.84
C GLY A 241 -4.58 -1.99 -20.36
N ASP A 242 -5.54 -2.20 -19.44
CA ASP A 242 -5.25 -2.14 -18.02
C ASP A 242 -4.22 -3.21 -17.63
N ARG A 243 -3.41 -2.88 -16.64
CA ARG A 243 -2.46 -3.81 -16.04
C ARG A 243 -2.73 -3.86 -14.54
N VAL A 244 -3.00 -5.04 -14.05
CA VAL A 244 -3.19 -5.30 -12.61
C VAL A 244 -1.95 -6.00 -12.09
N VAL A 245 -1.30 -5.38 -11.12
CA VAL A 245 -0.10 -5.93 -10.47
C VAL A 245 -0.45 -6.28 -9.04
N VAL A 246 -0.21 -7.53 -8.67
CA VAL A 246 -0.32 -7.99 -7.28
C VAL A 246 1.08 -8.20 -6.74
N GLN A 247 1.41 -7.53 -5.65
CA GLN A 247 2.73 -7.61 -5.03
C GLN A 247 2.64 -7.61 -3.52
N GLU A 248 3.70 -8.02 -2.86
CA GLU A 248 3.84 -7.91 -1.41
C GLU A 248 3.99 -6.45 -0.99
N ASP A 249 3.56 -6.13 0.22
CA ASP A 249 3.82 -4.83 0.84
C ASP A 249 5.30 -4.76 1.22
N ASP A 250 6.00 -3.76 0.74
CA ASP A 250 7.43 -3.53 0.98
C ASP A 250 7.70 -2.58 2.15
N ARG A 251 6.63 -2.11 2.82
CA ARG A 251 6.75 -1.26 4.00
C ARG A 251 7.31 -2.05 5.18
N TYR A 252 8.17 -1.40 5.93
CA TYR A 252 8.81 -1.96 7.12
C TYR A 252 8.99 -0.91 8.21
N PHE A 253 9.17 -1.35 9.42
CA PHE A 253 9.67 -0.54 10.54
C PHE A 253 10.82 -1.26 11.24
N LEU A 254 11.57 -0.52 12.02
CA LEU A 254 12.72 -1.04 12.76
C LEU A 254 12.40 -1.09 14.25
N SER A 255 12.99 -2.04 14.96
CA SER A 255 12.98 -2.07 16.42
C SER A 255 14.40 -2.20 16.97
N LEU A 256 14.73 -1.39 17.96
CA LEU A 256 16.02 -1.39 18.64
C LEU A 256 15.87 -1.10 20.14
N GLY A 257 16.95 -1.30 20.87
CA GLY A 257 17.07 -0.96 22.28
C GLY A 257 16.60 -2.08 23.22
N ALA A 258 15.86 -1.75 24.25
CA ALA A 258 15.32 -2.72 25.19
C ALA A 258 14.02 -3.38 24.71
N ALA A 259 13.82 -3.45 23.39
CA ALA A 259 12.72 -4.17 22.76
C ALA A 259 12.87 -5.69 22.96
N GLY A 260 11.76 -6.43 22.81
CA GLY A 260 11.77 -7.88 22.87
C GLY A 260 12.56 -8.52 21.72
N SER A 261 12.54 -7.89 20.54
CA SER A 261 13.30 -8.27 19.35
C SER A 261 13.85 -7.03 18.66
N GLU A 262 15.13 -7.05 18.29
CA GLU A 262 15.82 -6.02 17.53
C GLU A 262 15.97 -6.49 16.09
N SER A 263 15.15 -5.96 15.17
CA SER A 263 15.17 -6.37 13.78
C SER A 263 14.40 -5.40 12.87
N VAL A 264 14.40 -5.70 11.57
CA VAL A 264 13.48 -5.15 10.59
C VAL A 264 12.18 -5.95 10.65
N HIS A 265 11.06 -5.27 10.74
CA HIS A 265 9.73 -5.87 10.76
C HIS A 265 8.92 -5.34 9.58
N GLU A 266 8.37 -6.24 8.80
CA GLU A 266 7.52 -5.88 7.67
C GLU A 266 6.08 -5.67 8.12
N PHE A 267 5.35 -4.85 7.37
CA PHE A 267 3.95 -4.59 7.67
C PHE A 267 3.10 -5.83 7.39
N THR A 268 2.35 -6.25 8.38
CA THR A 268 1.44 -7.41 8.28
C THR A 268 0.04 -7.01 7.85
N LYS A 269 -0.28 -5.72 7.85
CA LYS A 269 -1.57 -5.15 7.45
C LYS A 269 -1.43 -3.70 6.98
N GLN A 270 -2.47 -3.17 6.36
CA GLN A 270 -2.46 -1.83 5.76
C GLN A 270 -2.17 -0.72 6.76
N ASP A 271 -2.82 -0.71 7.90
CA ASP A 271 -2.64 0.29 8.94
C ASP A 271 -2.10 -0.39 10.20
N LEU A 272 -0.87 -0.06 10.58
CA LEU A 272 -0.21 -0.58 11.77
C LEU A 272 -0.14 0.52 12.85
N THR A 273 -0.58 0.20 14.05
CA THR A 273 -0.49 1.12 15.20
C THR A 273 0.77 0.88 16.03
N ALA A 274 1.16 1.87 16.83
CA ALA A 274 2.32 1.73 17.71
C ALA A 274 2.15 0.57 18.72
N LEU A 275 0.95 0.36 19.24
CA LEU A 275 0.67 -0.74 20.14
C LEU A 275 0.82 -2.11 19.46
N GLU A 276 0.39 -2.21 18.19
CA GLU A 276 0.55 -3.43 17.40
C GLU A 276 2.01 -3.66 17.00
N ALA A 277 2.74 -2.61 16.63
CA ALA A 277 4.17 -2.70 16.39
C ALA A 277 4.90 -3.19 17.65
N MET A 278 4.54 -2.66 18.83
CA MET A 278 5.07 -3.17 20.11
C MET A 278 4.74 -4.64 20.32
N SER A 279 3.55 -5.10 19.94
CA SER A 279 3.17 -6.52 20.05
C SER A 279 3.96 -7.40 19.07
N ILE A 280 4.20 -6.93 17.84
CA ILE A 280 5.01 -7.64 16.83
C ILE A 280 6.44 -7.85 17.31
N ILE A 281 7.06 -6.82 17.94
CA ILE A 281 8.43 -6.90 18.45
C ILE A 281 8.56 -7.71 19.75
N GLY A 282 7.45 -8.28 20.25
CA GLY A 282 7.44 -9.05 21.48
C GLY A 282 7.39 -8.19 22.76
N GLY A 283 6.93 -6.94 22.63
CA GLY A 283 6.84 -6.00 23.75
C GLY A 283 8.18 -5.39 24.15
N VAL A 284 8.30 -5.11 25.43
CA VAL A 284 9.53 -4.60 26.06
C VAL A 284 10.13 -5.67 26.98
N THR A 285 11.44 -5.66 27.12
CA THR A 285 12.12 -6.58 28.04
C THR A 285 11.88 -6.15 29.50
N ASP A 286 11.07 -6.92 30.24
CA ASP A 286 10.60 -6.58 31.60
C ASP A 286 11.71 -6.15 32.56
N SER A 287 12.90 -6.75 32.46
CA SER A 287 14.03 -6.50 33.36
C SER A 287 14.87 -5.29 32.96
N ARG A 288 14.78 -4.79 31.75
CA ARG A 288 15.67 -3.76 31.19
C ARG A 288 14.97 -2.54 30.67
N ALA A 289 13.81 -2.70 30.05
CA ALA A 289 13.12 -1.62 29.38
C ALA A 289 12.47 -0.61 30.32
N ASN A 290 12.37 0.62 29.84
CA ASN A 290 11.54 1.65 30.43
C ASN A 290 10.21 1.77 29.69
N PRO A 291 9.09 1.25 30.21
CA PRO A 291 7.81 1.31 29.52
C PRO A 291 7.24 2.74 29.38
N GLN A 292 7.80 3.71 30.12
CA GLN A 292 7.51 5.15 29.95
C GLN A 292 8.34 5.80 28.85
N GLY A 293 9.32 5.10 28.32
CA GLY A 293 10.31 5.60 27.37
C GLY A 293 10.27 4.87 26.04
N ILE A 294 9.10 4.63 25.50
CA ILE A 294 8.97 4.14 24.11
C ILE A 294 9.04 5.34 23.18
N LEU A 295 10.01 5.30 22.27
CA LEU A 295 10.26 6.36 21.31
C LEU A 295 9.97 5.84 19.90
N ILE A 296 9.30 6.66 19.09
CA ILE A 296 9.17 6.42 17.66
C ILE A 296 9.90 7.54 16.94
N LEU A 297 11.01 7.19 16.29
CA LEU A 297 11.82 8.14 15.53
C LEU A 297 11.35 8.11 14.09
N ARG A 298 10.98 9.28 13.59
CA ARG A 298 10.41 9.47 12.25
C ARG A 298 11.10 10.60 11.54
N GLU A 299 11.44 10.39 10.28
CA GLU A 299 12.07 11.41 9.44
C GLU A 299 11.09 11.87 8.35
N TYR A 300 10.81 13.16 8.32
CA TYR A 300 9.94 13.82 7.34
C TYR A 300 10.75 14.49 6.24
N PRO A 301 10.29 14.50 5.00
CA PRO A 301 10.92 15.29 3.96
C PRO A 301 10.82 16.78 4.30
N THR A 302 11.81 17.57 3.88
CA THR A 302 11.84 19.02 4.14
C THR A 302 10.58 19.75 3.65
N SER A 303 9.97 19.24 2.57
CA SER A 303 8.71 19.77 2.03
C SER A 303 7.49 19.56 2.94
N ALA A 304 7.55 18.64 3.90
CA ALA A 304 6.48 18.39 4.87
C ALA A 304 6.57 19.30 6.11
N VAL A 305 7.74 19.92 6.35
CA VAL A 305 7.98 20.76 7.52
C VAL A 305 7.38 22.13 7.31
N GLY A 306 6.64 22.64 8.30
CA GLY A 306 6.02 23.94 8.19
C GLY A 306 5.62 24.55 9.53
N PRO A 307 5.32 25.83 9.57
CA PRO A 307 4.80 26.49 10.76
C PRO A 307 3.33 26.12 10.96
N GLY A 308 3.01 25.61 12.13
CA GLY A 308 1.63 25.33 12.55
C GLY A 308 1.37 23.87 12.93
N ALA A 309 0.22 23.64 13.55
CA ALA A 309 -0.11 22.32 14.10
C ALA A 309 -0.34 21.21 13.06
N GLY A 310 -0.63 21.59 11.80
CA GLY A 310 -0.90 20.63 10.70
C GLY A 310 0.33 20.07 10.01
N SER A 311 1.54 20.42 10.46
CA SER A 311 2.81 19.97 9.88
C SER A 311 3.84 19.70 10.97
N PRO A 312 4.80 18.78 10.74
CA PRO A 312 5.89 18.56 11.69
C PRO A 312 6.75 19.82 11.81
N PRO A 313 7.21 20.16 13.02
CA PRO A 313 8.01 21.38 13.24
C PRO A 313 9.46 21.22 12.76
N MET A 314 9.94 19.98 12.62
CA MET A 314 11.28 19.64 12.15
C MET A 314 11.25 18.40 11.26
N THR A 315 12.30 18.21 10.46
CA THR A 315 12.44 17.01 9.61
C THR A 315 12.56 15.73 10.43
N ARG A 316 13.15 15.82 11.62
CA ARG A 316 13.30 14.70 12.56
C ARG A 316 12.37 14.91 13.73
N VAL A 317 11.54 13.90 13.99
CA VAL A 317 10.57 13.94 15.09
C VAL A 317 10.72 12.68 15.93
N VAL A 318 10.82 12.87 17.22
CA VAL A 318 10.82 11.79 18.21
C VAL A 318 9.49 11.83 18.96
N PHE A 319 8.62 10.90 18.66
CA PHE A 319 7.37 10.71 19.40
C PHE A 319 7.65 9.90 20.67
N THR A 320 7.13 10.37 21.80
CA THR A 320 7.28 9.68 23.09
C THR A 320 5.96 9.06 23.52
N ILE A 321 5.98 7.79 23.91
CA ILE A 321 4.82 7.02 24.35
C ILE A 321 5.07 6.49 25.76
N ASP A 322 4.12 6.72 26.67
CA ASP A 322 4.09 6.18 28.04
C ASP A 322 3.09 5.00 28.11
N LEU A 323 3.60 3.78 28.08
CA LEU A 323 2.76 2.57 28.18
C LEU A 323 2.34 2.22 29.62
N THR A 324 2.72 3.02 30.62
CA THR A 324 2.31 2.80 32.02
C THR A 324 0.98 3.47 32.35
N SER A 325 0.51 4.36 31.49
CA SER A 325 -0.75 5.09 31.66
C SER A 325 -1.84 4.57 30.72
N ALA A 326 -3.10 4.64 31.17
CA ALA A 326 -4.23 4.31 30.30
C ALA A 326 -4.32 5.23 29.07
N ASP A 327 -3.99 6.52 29.25
CA ASP A 327 -3.98 7.48 28.12
C ASP A 327 -2.91 7.09 27.09
N GLY A 328 -1.72 6.74 27.52
CA GLY A 328 -0.64 6.31 26.64
C GLY A 328 -0.97 5.00 25.90
N LEU A 329 -1.56 4.01 26.59
CA LEU A 329 -1.98 2.75 25.95
C LEU A 329 -3.06 2.97 24.89
N PHE A 330 -4.11 3.74 25.20
CA PHE A 330 -5.14 4.07 24.20
C PHE A 330 -4.59 4.93 23.06
N SER A 331 -3.66 5.83 23.36
CA SER A 331 -3.01 6.66 22.35
C SER A 331 -2.10 5.85 21.44
N ALA A 332 -1.29 4.93 21.99
CA ALA A 332 -0.48 4.00 21.22
C ALA A 332 -1.32 3.11 20.29
N GLY A 333 -2.52 2.70 20.73
CA GLY A 333 -3.46 1.92 19.92
C GLY A 333 -4.09 2.70 18.75
N ARG A 334 -3.87 4.01 18.67
CA ARG A 334 -4.36 4.87 17.59
C ARG A 334 -3.27 5.59 16.81
N PHE A 335 -2.06 5.66 17.36
CA PHE A 335 -0.91 6.26 16.69
C PHE A 335 -0.41 5.34 15.59
N ARG A 336 -0.39 5.82 14.34
CA ARG A 336 0.03 5.03 13.18
C ARG A 336 1.54 4.99 13.05
N ILE A 337 2.06 3.81 12.77
CA ILE A 337 3.43 3.58 12.33
C ILE A 337 3.49 3.78 10.81
N TYR A 338 4.54 4.41 10.34
CA TYR A 338 4.83 4.58 8.92
C TYR A 338 6.06 3.78 8.50
N SER A 339 6.19 3.55 7.19
CA SER A 339 7.38 2.88 6.65
C SER A 339 8.64 3.68 6.96
N GLY A 340 9.66 2.98 7.47
CA GLY A 340 10.92 3.58 7.89
C GLY A 340 10.97 4.08 9.33
N ASP A 341 9.86 4.02 10.09
CA ASP A 341 9.88 4.37 11.52
C ASP A 341 10.81 3.45 12.30
N LEU A 342 11.52 4.04 13.28
CA LEU A 342 12.26 3.29 14.28
C LEU A 342 11.51 3.31 15.60
N VAL A 343 11.07 2.14 16.05
CA VAL A 343 10.53 1.91 17.41
C VAL A 343 11.68 1.60 18.34
N TYR A 344 11.99 2.50 19.24
CA TYR A 344 13.10 2.39 20.17
C TYR A 344 12.58 2.27 21.61
N ALA A 345 12.85 1.15 22.24
CA ALA A 345 12.58 0.97 23.66
C ALA A 345 13.80 1.41 24.47
N THR A 346 13.65 2.45 25.29
CA THR A 346 14.75 2.93 26.14
C THR A 346 14.98 2.02 27.34
N GLU A 347 16.18 2.07 27.91
CA GLU A 347 16.51 1.31 29.10
C GLU A 347 16.01 2.01 30.38
N SER A 348 15.64 1.21 31.37
CA SER A 348 15.24 1.70 32.70
C SER A 348 16.46 2.18 33.50
N PRO A 349 16.37 3.33 34.16
CA PRO A 349 17.45 3.78 35.06
C PRO A 349 17.75 2.76 36.18
N LEU A 350 16.79 1.93 36.55
CA LEU A 350 16.95 0.92 37.61
C LEU A 350 17.78 -0.30 37.18
N SER A 351 17.86 -0.60 35.88
CA SER A 351 18.64 -1.72 35.36
C SER A 351 20.12 -1.60 35.71
N SER A 352 20.68 -0.41 35.59
CA SER A 352 22.07 -0.12 35.99
C SER A 352 22.31 -0.28 37.51
N ALA A 353 21.33 0.16 38.31
CA ALA A 353 21.44 -0.02 39.79
C ALA A 353 21.36 -1.50 40.21
N GLN A 354 20.49 -2.28 39.60
CA GLN A 354 20.38 -3.72 39.85
C GLN A 354 21.66 -4.49 39.46
N ALA A 355 22.27 -4.13 38.31
CA ALA A 355 23.52 -4.70 37.87
C ALA A 355 24.65 -4.41 38.90
N ILE A 356 24.73 -3.21 39.42
CA ILE A 356 25.69 -2.82 40.45
C ILE A 356 25.45 -3.64 41.74
N ILE A 357 24.22 -3.72 42.21
CA ILE A 357 23.85 -4.46 43.41
C ILE A 357 24.18 -5.97 43.24
N SER A 358 23.95 -6.57 42.09
CA SER A 358 24.24 -7.97 41.82
C SER A 358 25.76 -8.28 41.86
N ILE A 359 26.59 -7.34 41.36
CA ILE A 359 28.05 -7.44 41.43
C ILE A 359 28.51 -7.37 42.88
N PHE A 360 27.97 -6.44 43.68
CA PHE A 360 28.28 -6.34 45.09
C PHE A 360 27.82 -7.58 45.89
N GLY A 361 26.62 -8.07 45.62
CA GLY A 361 26.09 -9.28 46.25
C GLY A 361 26.99 -10.52 46.00
N SER A 362 27.45 -10.68 44.75
CA SER A 362 28.37 -11.75 44.39
C SER A 362 29.77 -11.58 45.01
N ALA A 363 30.27 -10.35 45.12
CA ALA A 363 31.54 -10.07 45.76
C ALA A 363 31.52 -10.33 47.29
N VAL A 364 30.43 -9.99 47.97
CA VAL A 364 30.22 -10.26 49.40
C VAL A 364 30.11 -11.75 49.67
N THR A 365 29.42 -12.52 48.84
CA THR A 365 29.35 -14.00 48.98
C THR A 365 30.68 -14.69 48.74
N LEU A 366 31.54 -14.16 47.87
CA LEU A 366 32.90 -14.68 47.65
C LEU A 366 33.81 -14.37 48.81
N ALA A 367 33.72 -13.14 49.38
CA ALA A 367 34.52 -12.73 50.54
C ALA A 367 34.11 -13.45 51.86
N GLY A 368 32.87 -13.90 51.98
CA GLY A 368 32.38 -14.67 53.13
C GLY A 368 32.72 -16.17 53.08
N ARG A 369 33.34 -16.65 52.01
CA ARG A 369 33.83 -18.04 51.83
C ARG A 369 35.34 -18.19 51.95
N LEU A 370 36.08 -17.10 52.14
CA LEU A 370 37.49 -17.04 52.47
C LEU A 370 37.69 -16.76 54.00
#